data_bf8d45b9ec883e987790dd477584e7ed
#
_entry.id   bf8d45b9ec883e987790dd477584e7ed
#
_cell.length_a   1.000
_cell.length_b   1.000
_cell.length_c   1.000
_cell.angle_alpha   90.00
_cell.angle_beta   90.00
_cell.angle_gamma   90.00
#
_symmetry.space_group_name_H-M   'P 1'
#
loop_
_entity.id
_entity.type
_entity.pdbx_description
1 polymer ?
#
loop_
_entity_poly.entity_id
_entity_poly.type
_entity_poly.pdbx_seq_one_letter_code
_entity_poly.pdbx_strand_id
1 'polypeptide(L)'
;EWVQSYGIGSNDFGQAILESRNGGYMIQFLVEGYGNGNTSVGLLRIDLSGNLIWSKAFGGTINTKSRMFSTINSNEYISVCSQINYSTNSSNAWLIKINDNGEIIWEKTFGKYGEDAGFSVIPTLDSGFIITGKSNSLENNNENLFDLWILKTDPNGYSKFD
;
A
#
# COMPACT_ATOMS: atom_id res chain seq x y z
N GLU A 1 19.90 -16.48 13.80
CA GLU A 1 19.09 -15.40 14.44
C GLU A 1 19.86 -14.09 14.32
N TRP A 2 19.16 -13.00 13.99
CA TRP A 2 19.76 -11.67 13.81
C TRP A 2 18.75 -10.57 14.19
N VAL A 3 19.26 -9.37 14.47
CA VAL A 3 18.51 -8.14 14.65
C VAL A 3 19.15 -7.09 13.77
N GLN A 4 18.34 -6.38 12.96
CA GLN A 4 18.79 -5.32 12.07
C GLN A 4 17.82 -4.14 12.12
N SER A 5 18.35 -2.95 11.83
CA SER A 5 17.56 -1.72 11.65
C SER A 5 17.81 -1.15 10.25
N TYR A 6 16.76 -0.66 9.62
CA TYR A 6 16.80 -0.06 8.30
C TYR A 6 16.03 1.24 8.31
N GLY A 7 16.43 2.20 7.49
CA GLY A 7 15.70 3.46 7.35
C GLY A 7 16.17 4.22 6.11
N ILE A 8 15.29 5.07 5.59
CA ILE A 8 15.52 5.96 4.45
C ILE A 8 15.02 7.38 4.68
N GLY A 9 14.30 7.63 5.76
CA GLY A 9 13.74 8.93 6.15
C GLY A 9 14.22 9.40 7.52
N SER A 10 13.48 10.35 8.09
CA SER A 10 13.74 10.84 9.45
C SER A 10 13.23 9.85 10.51
N ASN A 11 12.05 9.30 10.29
CA ASN A 11 11.47 8.22 11.08
C ASN A 11 10.88 7.17 10.14
N ASP A 12 11.10 5.90 10.46
CA ASP A 12 10.64 4.77 9.69
C ASP A 12 9.90 3.79 10.61
N PHE A 13 8.67 3.41 10.23
CA PHE A 13 7.80 2.56 11.05
C PHE A 13 7.38 1.32 10.28
N GLY A 14 7.85 0.14 10.68
CA GLY A 14 7.43 -1.14 10.09
C GLY A 14 5.92 -1.34 10.18
N GLN A 15 5.29 -1.76 9.08
CA GLN A 15 3.85 -1.95 8.97
C GLN A 15 3.47 -3.39 8.63
N ALA A 16 4.17 -3.99 7.67
CA ALA A 16 3.90 -5.36 7.23
C ALA A 16 5.19 -6.04 6.76
N ILE A 17 5.23 -7.34 6.90
CA ILE A 17 6.33 -8.19 6.44
C ILE A 17 5.77 -9.44 5.78
N LEU A 18 6.42 -9.86 4.70
CA LEU A 18 6.14 -11.09 3.98
C LEU A 18 7.43 -11.85 3.74
N GLU A 19 7.38 -13.15 3.82
CA GLU A 19 8.44 -14.01 3.28
C GLU A 19 8.34 -14.01 1.75
N SER A 20 9.46 -13.71 1.10
CA SER A 20 9.53 -13.78 -0.36
C SER A 20 9.81 -15.22 -0.80
N ARG A 21 9.09 -15.67 -1.83
CA ARG A 21 9.31 -16.99 -2.42
C ARG A 21 10.69 -17.14 -3.07
N ASN A 22 11.35 -16.03 -3.37
CA ASN A 22 12.74 -16.01 -3.85
C ASN A 22 13.77 -15.96 -2.70
N GLY A 23 13.35 -16.28 -1.47
CA GLY A 23 14.15 -16.24 -0.24
C GLY A 23 14.23 -14.83 0.36
N GLY A 24 14.39 -14.75 1.69
CA GLY A 24 14.40 -13.49 2.45
C GLY A 24 13.02 -12.86 2.61
N TYR A 25 12.97 -11.56 2.83
CA TYR A 25 11.75 -10.88 3.26
C TYR A 25 11.52 -9.58 2.50
N MET A 26 10.27 -9.28 2.25
CA MET A 26 9.79 -8.00 1.75
C MET A 26 9.07 -7.27 2.89
N ILE A 27 9.46 -6.06 3.20
CA ILE A 27 8.93 -5.27 4.31
C ILE A 27 8.31 -3.99 3.77
N GLN A 28 7.09 -3.69 4.22
CA GLN A 28 6.44 -2.42 4.01
C GLN A 28 6.51 -1.59 5.29
N PHE A 29 6.84 -0.31 5.15
CA PHE A 29 6.98 0.60 6.27
C PHE A 29 6.52 2.02 5.90
N LEU A 30 6.20 2.81 6.90
CA LEU A 30 5.94 4.24 6.75
C LEU A 30 7.27 4.98 6.84
N VAL A 31 7.49 5.93 5.93
CA VAL A 31 8.67 6.80 5.89
C VAL A 31 8.22 8.23 6.16
N GLU A 32 8.83 8.90 7.13
CA GLU A 32 8.66 10.33 7.35
C GLU A 32 9.82 11.13 6.76
N GLY A 33 9.51 12.34 6.28
CA GLY A 33 10.52 13.26 5.75
C GLY A 33 11.11 12.87 4.39
N TYR A 34 10.43 12.03 3.63
CA TYR A 34 10.84 11.67 2.28
C TYR A 34 10.05 12.46 1.22
N GLY A 35 10.79 13.12 0.31
CA GLY A 35 10.18 13.96 -0.73
C GLY A 35 9.56 15.24 -0.16
N ASN A 36 8.54 15.76 -0.84
CA ASN A 36 7.80 16.97 -0.43
C ASN A 36 6.57 16.66 0.45
N GLY A 37 6.26 15.38 0.68
CA GLY A 37 5.22 14.91 1.59
C GLY A 37 5.78 14.69 3.00
N ASN A 38 4.90 14.71 4.01
CA ASN A 38 5.30 14.40 5.39
C ASN A 38 5.50 12.90 5.59
N THR A 39 4.77 12.07 4.84
CA THR A 39 4.83 10.60 4.95
C THR A 39 4.77 9.95 3.58
N SER A 40 5.50 8.85 3.42
CA SER A 40 5.54 8.04 2.20
C SER A 40 5.47 6.55 2.54
N VAL A 41 5.12 5.72 1.57
CA VAL A 41 5.21 4.26 1.69
C VAL A 41 6.62 3.83 1.34
N GLY A 42 7.31 3.19 2.28
CA GLY A 42 8.59 2.53 2.05
C GLY A 42 8.40 1.04 1.81
N LEU A 43 9.20 0.50 0.91
CA LEU A 43 9.37 -0.93 0.71
C LEU A 43 10.86 -1.25 0.75
N LEU A 44 11.24 -2.34 1.40
CA LEU A 44 12.59 -2.87 1.37
C LEU A 44 12.58 -4.39 1.19
N ARG A 45 13.62 -4.87 0.55
CA ARG A 45 13.90 -6.26 0.31
C ARG A 45 15.19 -6.63 1.03
N ILE A 46 15.15 -7.70 1.82
CA ILE A 46 16.32 -8.26 2.50
C ILE A 46 16.48 -9.75 2.18
N ASP A 47 17.69 -10.25 2.30
CA ASP A 47 17.96 -11.68 2.19
C ASP A 47 17.63 -12.43 3.52
N LEU A 48 17.84 -13.74 3.55
CA LEU A 48 17.60 -14.57 4.73
C LEU A 48 18.53 -14.25 5.91
N SER A 49 19.67 -13.62 5.65
CA SER A 49 20.65 -13.17 6.66
C SER A 49 20.37 -11.76 7.17
N GLY A 50 19.33 -11.09 6.67
CA GLY A 50 19.02 -9.72 7.01
C GLY A 50 19.84 -8.68 6.26
N ASN A 51 20.58 -9.01 5.20
CA ASN A 51 21.27 -8.01 4.41
C ASN A 51 20.30 -7.30 3.47
N LEU A 52 20.42 -5.98 3.39
CA LEU A 52 19.60 -5.16 2.50
C LEU A 52 19.94 -5.47 1.04
N ILE A 53 18.94 -5.83 0.25
CA ILE A 53 19.04 -6.00 -1.20
C ILE A 53 18.70 -4.68 -1.89
N TRP A 54 17.54 -4.08 -1.55
CA TRP A 54 17.15 -2.74 -1.99
C TRP A 54 16.13 -2.11 -1.03
N SER A 55 16.02 -0.78 -1.09
CA SER A 55 14.94 -0.03 -0.44
C SER A 55 14.44 1.07 -1.39
N LYS A 56 13.13 1.31 -1.37
CA LYS A 56 12.46 2.33 -2.20
C LYS A 56 11.34 3.01 -1.40
N ALA A 57 11.05 4.27 -1.74
CA ALA A 57 9.90 4.98 -1.20
C ALA A 57 8.99 5.44 -2.34
N PHE A 58 7.68 5.40 -2.09
CA PHE A 58 6.62 5.73 -3.03
C PHE A 58 5.70 6.79 -2.41
N GLY A 59 5.18 7.70 -3.24
CA GLY A 59 4.33 8.80 -2.79
C GLY A 59 5.01 10.16 -2.96
N GLY A 60 5.95 10.52 -2.14
CA GLY A 60 6.86 11.68 -2.27
C GLY A 60 6.22 13.08 -2.25
N THR A 61 5.09 13.30 -2.90
CA THR A 61 4.36 14.59 -2.96
C THR A 61 3.02 14.56 -2.24
N ILE A 62 2.52 13.39 -1.92
CA ILE A 62 1.22 13.17 -1.27
C ILE A 62 1.48 12.40 0.02
N ASN A 63 0.86 12.83 1.11
CA ASN A 63 0.95 12.07 2.35
C ASN A 63 0.26 10.72 2.19
N THR A 64 0.92 9.67 2.62
CA THR A 64 0.39 8.31 2.54
C THR A 64 0.36 7.65 3.91
N LYS A 65 -0.60 6.76 4.10
CA LYS A 65 -0.60 5.81 5.22
C LYS A 65 -0.48 4.41 4.63
N SER A 66 0.61 3.75 4.96
CA SER A 66 0.80 2.34 4.64
C SER A 66 -0.15 1.47 5.48
N ARG A 67 -0.64 0.37 4.90
CA ARG A 67 -1.60 -0.51 5.59
C ARG A 67 -1.23 -1.96 5.48
N MET A 68 -1.39 -2.55 4.32
CA MET A 68 -1.17 -3.98 4.13
C MET A 68 -0.48 -4.29 2.81
N PHE A 69 0.21 -5.41 2.82
CA PHE A 69 1.00 -5.92 1.72
C PHE A 69 0.73 -7.42 1.58
N SER A 70 0.61 -7.93 0.37
CA SER A 70 0.36 -9.35 0.10
C SER A 70 1.17 -9.84 -1.09
N THR A 71 1.54 -11.11 -1.06
CA THR A 71 2.21 -11.80 -2.17
C THR A 71 1.17 -12.24 -3.21
N ILE A 72 1.43 -11.98 -4.48
CA ILE A 72 0.63 -12.50 -5.61
C ILE A 72 1.22 -13.81 -6.10
N ASN A 73 2.51 -13.79 -6.41
CA ASN A 73 3.29 -14.96 -6.88
C ASN A 73 4.75 -14.81 -6.43
N SER A 74 5.66 -15.59 -6.99
CA SER A 74 7.08 -15.52 -6.61
C SER A 74 7.76 -14.17 -6.89
N ASN A 75 7.26 -13.41 -7.85
CA ASN A 75 7.90 -12.20 -8.36
C ASN A 75 7.04 -10.94 -8.23
N GLU A 76 5.80 -11.03 -7.75
CA GLU A 76 4.87 -9.92 -7.72
C GLU A 76 4.17 -9.80 -6.37
N TYR A 77 3.92 -8.57 -5.99
CA TYR A 77 3.30 -8.19 -4.73
C TYR A 77 2.25 -7.12 -4.97
N ILE A 78 1.28 -7.07 -4.08
CA ILE A 78 0.23 -6.05 -4.05
C ILE A 78 0.23 -5.35 -2.71
N SER A 79 0.24 -4.05 -2.72
CA SER A 79 0.15 -3.18 -1.55
C SER A 79 -1.12 -2.36 -1.60
N VAL A 80 -1.78 -2.19 -0.47
CA VAL A 80 -2.83 -1.20 -0.28
C VAL A 80 -2.39 -0.15 0.75
N CYS A 81 -2.59 1.09 0.38
CA CYS A 81 -2.24 2.28 1.16
C CYS A 81 -3.39 3.28 1.10
N SER A 82 -3.25 4.41 1.76
CA SER A 82 -4.15 5.56 1.61
C SER A 82 -3.34 6.78 1.22
N GLN A 83 -3.77 7.49 0.20
CA GLN A 83 -3.26 8.81 -0.17
C GLN A 83 -4.13 9.88 0.50
N ILE A 84 -3.51 10.82 1.22
CA ILE A 84 -4.20 11.84 2.00
C ILE A 84 -3.95 13.19 1.36
N ASN A 85 -5.02 13.90 1.02
CA ASN A 85 -4.98 15.28 0.59
C ASN A 85 -5.44 16.18 1.74
N TYR A 86 -4.50 16.79 2.45
CA TYR A 86 -4.82 17.68 3.57
C TYR A 86 -5.49 18.98 3.15
N SER A 87 -5.33 19.44 1.89
CA SER A 87 -5.96 20.67 1.41
C SER A 87 -7.47 20.51 1.23
N THR A 88 -7.92 19.31 0.89
CA THR A 88 -9.33 18.99 0.69
C THR A 88 -9.91 18.18 1.84
N ASN A 89 -9.10 17.82 2.83
CA ASN A 89 -9.44 16.90 3.93
C ASN A 89 -10.06 15.59 3.41
N SER A 90 -9.46 15.04 2.36
CA SER A 90 -9.92 13.81 1.72
C SER A 90 -8.80 12.77 1.67
N SER A 91 -9.16 11.52 1.55
CA SER A 91 -8.21 10.44 1.27
C SER A 91 -8.81 9.42 0.32
N ASN A 92 -7.94 8.78 -0.46
CA ASN A 92 -8.31 7.71 -1.38
C ASN A 92 -7.48 6.46 -1.08
N ALA A 93 -8.06 5.28 -1.29
CA ALA A 93 -7.30 4.04 -1.27
C ALA A 93 -6.38 3.99 -2.49
N TRP A 94 -5.12 3.64 -2.26
CA TRP A 94 -4.10 3.53 -3.29
C TRP A 94 -3.57 2.11 -3.34
N LEU A 95 -3.75 1.47 -4.48
CA LEU A 95 -3.33 0.11 -4.77
C LEU A 95 -2.10 0.15 -5.66
N ILE A 96 -1.04 -0.57 -5.27
CA ILE A 96 0.23 -0.60 -5.99
C ILE A 96 0.62 -2.05 -6.22
N LYS A 97 0.77 -2.44 -7.48
CA LYS A 97 1.36 -3.72 -7.85
C LYS A 97 2.82 -3.52 -8.22
N ILE A 98 3.69 -4.30 -7.61
CA ILE A 98 5.14 -4.23 -7.83
C ILE A 98 5.73 -5.60 -8.16
N ASN A 99 6.91 -5.59 -8.80
CA ASN A 99 7.73 -6.79 -8.96
C ASN A 99 8.74 -6.95 -7.81
N ASP A 100 9.50 -8.06 -7.82
CA ASP A 100 10.52 -8.37 -6.79
C ASP A 100 11.70 -7.40 -6.76
N ASN A 101 11.90 -6.59 -7.82
CA ASN A 101 12.88 -5.51 -7.88
C ASN A 101 12.32 -4.17 -7.33
N GLY A 102 11.09 -4.15 -6.85
CA GLY A 102 10.43 -2.93 -6.37
C GLY A 102 10.09 -1.95 -7.49
N GLU A 103 9.84 -2.42 -8.71
CA GLU A 103 9.36 -1.59 -9.82
C GLU A 103 7.84 -1.66 -9.87
N ILE A 104 7.19 -0.51 -10.04
CA ILE A 104 5.73 -0.44 -10.16
C ILE A 104 5.33 -1.05 -11.51
N ILE A 105 4.50 -2.10 -11.46
CA ILE A 105 3.88 -2.69 -12.64
C ILE A 105 2.65 -1.86 -13.02
N TRP A 106 1.81 -1.55 -12.04
CA TRP A 106 0.73 -0.59 -12.15
C TRP A 106 0.33 -0.06 -10.76
N GLU A 107 -0.35 1.07 -10.77
CA GLU A 107 -0.97 1.66 -9.59
C GLU A 107 -2.38 2.17 -9.92
N LYS A 108 -3.27 2.16 -8.94
CA LYS A 108 -4.67 2.61 -9.04
C LYS A 108 -5.10 3.29 -7.76
N THR A 109 -5.93 4.31 -7.92
CA THR A 109 -6.50 5.05 -6.80
C THR A 109 -8.02 4.89 -6.83
N PHE A 110 -8.62 4.57 -5.68
CA PHE A 110 -10.05 4.36 -5.52
C PHE A 110 -10.61 5.25 -4.43
N GLY A 111 -11.74 5.83 -4.70
CA GLY A 111 -12.44 6.78 -3.84
C GLY A 111 -12.97 7.95 -4.65
N LYS A 112 -13.81 8.77 -4.05
CA LYS A 112 -14.39 9.96 -4.70
C LYS A 112 -14.18 11.20 -3.82
N TYR A 113 -15.23 11.60 -3.12
CA TYR A 113 -15.23 12.73 -2.18
C TYR A 113 -15.21 12.17 -0.76
N GLY A 114 -14.47 12.83 0.13
CA GLY A 114 -14.38 12.40 1.52
C GLY A 114 -13.18 11.52 1.82
N GLU A 115 -13.33 10.63 2.79
CA GLU A 115 -12.24 9.74 3.23
C GLU A 115 -12.50 8.29 2.83
N ASP A 116 -11.73 7.81 1.89
CA ASP A 116 -11.67 6.41 1.47
C ASP A 116 -10.30 5.83 1.83
N ALA A 117 -10.28 4.66 2.44
CA ALA A 117 -9.03 4.02 2.85
C ALA A 117 -9.10 2.51 2.68
N GLY A 118 -8.12 1.93 2.02
CA GLY A 118 -7.91 0.49 1.99
C GLY A 118 -7.08 0.03 3.19
N PHE A 119 -7.49 -1.07 3.83
CA PHE A 119 -6.83 -1.61 5.01
C PHE A 119 -6.19 -2.98 4.77
N SER A 120 -6.79 -3.78 3.91
CA SER A 120 -6.31 -5.12 3.59
C SER A 120 -6.55 -5.44 2.13
N VAL A 121 -5.65 -6.19 1.52
CA VAL A 121 -5.75 -6.67 0.15
C VAL A 121 -5.27 -8.11 0.06
N ILE A 122 -6.00 -8.93 -0.68
CA ILE A 122 -5.57 -10.28 -1.05
C ILE A 122 -5.83 -10.55 -2.53
N PRO A 123 -4.99 -11.37 -3.19
CA PRO A 123 -5.30 -11.88 -4.52
C PRO A 123 -6.47 -12.86 -4.46
N THR A 124 -7.23 -12.95 -5.55
CA THR A 124 -8.38 -13.83 -5.70
C THR A 124 -8.15 -14.89 -6.76
N LEU A 125 -8.94 -15.97 -6.75
CA LEU A 125 -8.77 -17.12 -7.66
C LEU A 125 -8.93 -16.74 -9.15
N ASP A 126 -9.64 -15.67 -9.46
CA ASP A 126 -9.77 -15.10 -10.80
C ASP A 126 -8.58 -14.19 -11.20
N SER A 127 -7.49 -14.25 -10.45
CA SER A 127 -6.28 -13.44 -10.60
C SER A 127 -6.47 -11.93 -10.36
N GLY A 128 -7.63 -11.50 -9.92
CA GLY A 128 -7.89 -10.12 -9.48
C GLY A 128 -7.54 -9.92 -8.01
N PHE A 129 -8.08 -8.84 -7.42
CA PHE A 129 -7.82 -8.49 -6.02
C PHE A 129 -9.13 -8.17 -5.32
N ILE A 130 -9.20 -8.49 -4.02
CA ILE A 130 -10.25 -8.00 -3.15
C ILE A 130 -9.62 -7.18 -2.03
N ILE A 131 -10.18 -6.00 -1.82
CA ILE A 131 -9.72 -5.01 -0.86
C ILE A 131 -10.84 -4.77 0.14
N THR A 132 -10.52 -4.63 1.40
CA THR A 132 -11.45 -4.12 2.41
C THR A 132 -10.89 -2.86 3.04
N GLY A 133 -11.78 -1.99 3.47
CA GLY A 133 -11.41 -0.70 4.04
C GLY A 133 -12.60 0.03 4.64
N LYS A 134 -12.51 1.35 4.66
CA LYS A 134 -13.59 2.24 5.05
C LYS A 134 -13.85 3.28 3.97
N SER A 135 -15.09 3.74 3.87
CA SER A 135 -15.47 4.85 3.00
C SER A 135 -16.58 5.67 3.67
N ASN A 136 -16.55 6.98 3.50
CA ASN A 136 -17.67 7.86 3.78
C ASN A 136 -18.15 8.59 2.51
N SER A 137 -17.67 8.16 1.34
CA SER A 137 -18.03 8.73 0.03
C SER A 137 -19.13 7.96 -0.70
N LEU A 138 -19.57 6.81 -0.17
CA LEU A 138 -20.56 5.92 -0.77
C LEU A 138 -21.96 6.20 -0.20
N GLU A 139 -22.84 6.70 -1.05
CA GLU A 139 -24.32 6.73 -0.99
C GLU A 139 -25.03 7.31 0.23
N ASN A 140 -24.42 7.49 1.39
CA ASN A 140 -25.10 8.04 2.55
C ASN A 140 -24.70 9.49 2.78
N ASN A 141 -25.68 10.39 2.70
CA ASN A 141 -25.57 11.84 2.91
C ASN A 141 -25.10 12.27 4.32
N ASN A 142 -24.46 11.38 5.07
CA ASN A 142 -23.94 11.66 6.39
C ASN A 142 -22.41 11.61 6.36
N GLU A 143 -21.79 12.72 5.97
CA GLU A 143 -20.34 12.92 5.73
C GLU A 143 -19.44 12.54 6.92
N ASN A 144 -20.02 12.19 8.08
CA ASN A 144 -19.28 11.87 9.30
C ASN A 144 -19.30 10.38 9.67
N LEU A 145 -19.99 9.53 8.92
CA LEU A 145 -20.06 8.09 9.19
C LEU A 145 -19.28 7.31 8.15
N PHE A 146 -18.57 6.30 8.62
CA PHE A 146 -17.82 5.39 7.75
C PHE A 146 -18.53 4.05 7.65
N ASP A 147 -18.66 3.58 6.43
CA ASP A 147 -19.12 2.24 6.14
C ASP A 147 -17.95 1.29 5.88
N LEU A 148 -18.16 0.01 6.13
CA LEU A 148 -17.29 -1.04 5.64
C LEU A 148 -17.27 -0.99 4.10
N TRP A 149 -16.11 -0.81 3.53
CA TRP A 149 -15.91 -0.80 2.09
C TRP A 149 -15.25 -2.07 1.61
N ILE A 150 -15.80 -2.67 0.56
CA ILE A 150 -15.24 -3.83 -0.12
C ILE A 150 -15.15 -3.51 -1.60
N LEU A 151 -13.94 -3.62 -2.15
CA LEU A 151 -13.66 -3.38 -3.57
C LEU A 151 -13.09 -4.65 -4.21
N LYS A 152 -13.68 -5.08 -5.33
CA LYS A 152 -13.17 -6.18 -6.17
C LYS A 152 -12.64 -5.61 -7.48
N THR A 153 -11.42 -6.00 -7.85
CA THR A 153 -10.80 -5.61 -9.12
C THR A 153 -10.47 -6.83 -9.98
N ASP A 154 -10.22 -6.57 -11.24
CA ASP A 154 -9.59 -7.51 -12.16
C ASP A 154 -8.07 -7.61 -11.93
N PRO A 155 -7.30 -8.45 -12.70
CA PRO A 155 -5.84 -8.55 -12.57
C PRO A 155 -5.07 -7.26 -12.87
N ASN A 156 -5.66 -6.34 -13.63
CA ASN A 156 -5.07 -5.06 -14.01
C ASN A 156 -5.46 -3.91 -13.06
N GLY A 157 -6.18 -4.24 -12.01
CA GLY A 157 -6.62 -3.28 -11.02
C GLY A 157 -7.86 -2.47 -11.43
N TYR A 158 -8.63 -2.86 -12.44
CA TYR A 158 -9.87 -2.19 -12.80
C TYR A 158 -11.06 -2.77 -12.04
N SER A 159 -11.93 -1.90 -11.59
CA SER A 159 -13.23 -2.23 -11.00
C SER A 159 -14.35 -2.04 -12.05
N LYS A 160 -15.46 -2.76 -11.88
CA LYS A 160 -16.63 -2.55 -12.75
C LYS A 160 -17.37 -1.23 -12.49
N PHE A 161 -16.96 -0.51 -11.47
CA PHE A 161 -17.58 0.74 -11.00
C PHE A 161 -16.66 1.96 -11.19
N ASP A 162 -15.58 1.81 -11.94
CA ASP A 162 -14.69 2.91 -12.35
C ASP A 162 -15.22 3.63 -13.59
#